data_9c5f4600018f004f49ef6c52be00cac8
#
_entry.id   9c5f4600018f004f49ef6c52be00cac8
#
_cell.length_a   1.000
_cell.length_b   1.000
_cell.length_c   1.000
_cell.angle_alpha   90.00
_cell.angle_beta   90.00
_cell.angle_gamma   90.00
#
_symmetry.space_group_name_H-M   'P 1'
#
loop_
_entity.id
_entity.type
_entity.pdbx_description
1 polymer ?
#
loop_
_entity_poly.entity_id
_entity_poly.type
_entity_poly.pdbx_seq_one_letter_code
_entity_poly.pdbx_strand_id
1 'polypeptide(L)' 'VAEKIYERHCFFRDRLIAAGVDPKTAETDACRMEHNISMESFEKLRDYYSSQKGK' A
#
# COMPACT_ATOMS: atom_id res chain seq x y z
N VAL A 1 -5.66 6.64 -14.79
CA VAL A 1 -5.24 5.41 -15.38
C VAL A 1 -4.08 4.83 -14.60
N ALA A 2 -2.89 5.42 -14.77
CA ALA A 2 -1.74 5.00 -13.99
C ALA A 2 -1.88 5.39 -12.54
N GLU A 3 -2.83 6.26 -12.25
CA GLU A 3 -3.00 6.76 -10.89
C GLU A 3 -3.34 5.66 -9.91
N LYS A 4 -4.20 4.74 -10.32
CA LYS A 4 -4.62 3.69 -9.41
C LYS A 4 -3.48 2.75 -9.06
N ILE A 5 -2.65 2.43 -10.05
CA ILE A 5 -1.49 1.58 -9.80
C ILE A 5 -0.51 2.29 -8.89
N TYR A 6 -0.29 3.57 -9.14
CA TYR A 6 0.62 4.35 -8.32
C TYR A 6 0.12 4.46 -6.89
N GLU A 7 -1.19 4.64 -6.74
CA GLU A 7 -1.79 4.75 -5.41
C GLU A 7 -1.56 3.49 -4.59
N ARG A 8 -1.74 2.33 -5.21
CA ARG A 8 -1.52 1.06 -4.52
C ARG A 8 -0.06 0.90 -4.12
N HIS A 9 0.84 1.25 -5.02
CA HIS A 9 2.26 1.14 -4.72
C HIS A 9 2.63 2.04 -3.55
N CYS A 10 2.20 3.29 -3.58
CA CYS A 10 2.53 4.22 -2.52
C CYS A 10 1.92 3.80 -1.19
N PHE A 11 0.70 3.29 -1.23
CA PHE A 11 0.05 2.85 0.00
C PHE A 11 0.86 1.77 0.70
N PHE A 12 1.26 0.74 -0.05
CA PHE A 12 2.01 -0.34 0.55
C PHE A 12 3.41 0.10 0.95
N ARG A 13 4.05 0.91 0.11
CA ARG A 13 5.37 1.40 0.44
C ARG A 13 5.35 2.20 1.75
N ASP A 14 4.37 3.08 1.89
CA ASP A 14 4.26 3.89 3.09
C ASP A 14 4.02 3.04 4.33
N ARG A 15 3.17 2.01 4.18
CA ARG A 15 2.92 1.11 5.32
C ARG A 15 4.19 0.40 5.74
N LEU A 16 4.97 -0.05 4.77
CA LEU A 16 6.19 -0.78 5.08
C LEU A 16 7.22 0.14 5.73
N ILE A 17 7.37 1.33 5.21
CA ILE A 17 8.32 2.28 5.77
C ILE A 17 7.91 2.66 7.19
N ALA A 18 6.63 2.84 7.42
CA ALA A 18 6.14 3.16 8.76
C ALA A 18 6.43 2.04 9.73
N ALA A 19 6.49 0.81 9.23
CA ALA A 19 6.78 -0.34 10.08
C ALA A 19 8.28 -0.52 10.33
N GLY A 20 9.11 0.28 9.68
CA GLY A 20 10.53 0.21 9.89
C GLY A 20 11.30 -0.44 8.75
N VAL A 21 10.64 -0.70 7.63
CA VAL A 21 11.29 -1.33 6.50
C VAL A 21 12.09 -0.30 5.72
N ASP A 22 13.28 -0.71 5.27
CA ASP A 22 14.14 0.15 4.47
C ASP A 22 13.39 0.62 3.22
N PRO A 23 13.53 1.90 2.83
CA PRO A 23 12.80 2.41 1.66
C PRO A 23 13.02 1.60 0.39
N LYS A 24 14.24 1.15 0.15
CA LYS A 24 14.51 0.33 -1.02
C LYS A 24 13.76 -0.99 -0.96
N THR A 25 13.83 -1.64 0.18
CA THR A 25 13.13 -2.90 0.37
C THR A 25 11.63 -2.68 0.31
N ALA A 26 11.17 -1.58 0.88
CA ALA A 26 9.75 -1.26 0.86
C ALA A 26 9.23 -1.11 -0.55
N GLU A 27 10.00 -0.47 -1.43
CA GLU A 27 9.59 -0.30 -2.81
C GLU A 27 9.48 -1.65 -3.52
N THR A 28 10.46 -2.51 -3.33
CA THR A 28 10.45 -3.82 -3.94
C THR A 28 9.27 -4.65 -3.44
N ASP A 29 9.09 -4.64 -2.13
CA ASP A 29 8.01 -5.42 -1.55
C ASP A 29 6.65 -4.86 -1.92
N ALA A 30 6.53 -3.54 -1.98
CA ALA A 30 5.26 -2.93 -2.38
C ALA A 30 4.89 -3.36 -3.79
N CYS A 31 5.85 -3.40 -4.68
CA CYS A 31 5.61 -3.83 -6.04
C CYS A 31 5.08 -5.26 -6.08
N ARG A 32 5.69 -6.12 -5.28
CA ARG A 32 5.24 -7.51 -5.21
C ARG A 32 3.85 -7.61 -4.62
N MET A 33 3.60 -6.86 -3.57
CA MET A 33 2.30 -6.91 -2.91
C MET A 33 1.18 -6.46 -3.82
N GLU A 34 1.42 -5.40 -4.59
CA GLU A 34 0.36 -4.89 -5.45
C GLU A 34 0.04 -5.86 -6.58
N HIS A 35 0.96 -6.75 -6.92
CA HIS A 35 0.72 -7.75 -7.93
C HIS A 35 -0.01 -8.97 -7.36
N ASN A 36 0.11 -9.19 -6.08
CA ASN A 36 -0.45 -10.38 -5.43
C ASN A 36 -1.74 -10.13 -4.69
N ILE A 37 -2.11 -8.88 -4.55
CA ILE A 37 -3.31 -8.54 -3.80
C ILE A 37 -4.45 -8.22 -4.76
N SER A 38 -5.65 -8.67 -4.41
CA SER A 38 -6.80 -8.37 -5.24
C SER A 38 -7.26 -6.94 -5.00
N MET A 39 -8.02 -6.41 -5.98
CA MET A 39 -8.54 -5.06 -5.84
C MET A 39 -9.44 -4.94 -4.62
N GLU A 40 -10.24 -5.97 -4.38
CA GLU A 40 -11.14 -5.94 -3.25
C GLU A 40 -10.38 -5.84 -1.93
N SER A 41 -9.35 -6.66 -1.79
CA SER A 41 -8.55 -6.63 -0.56
C SER A 41 -7.87 -5.29 -0.38
N PHE A 42 -7.35 -4.74 -1.47
CA PHE A 42 -6.69 -3.45 -1.38
C PHE A 42 -7.66 -2.36 -0.95
N GLU A 43 -8.84 -2.34 -1.53
CA GLU A 43 -9.82 -1.31 -1.19
C GLU A 43 -10.26 -1.41 0.25
N LYS A 44 -10.45 -2.64 0.71
CA LYS A 44 -10.84 -2.84 2.11
C LYS A 44 -9.75 -2.37 3.07
N LEU A 45 -8.51 -2.70 2.75
CA LEU A 45 -7.40 -2.26 3.58
C LEU A 45 -7.27 -0.75 3.58
N ARG A 46 -7.40 -0.14 2.42
CA ARG A 46 -7.29 1.31 2.32
C ARG A 46 -8.38 1.98 3.15
N ASP A 47 -9.61 1.48 3.04
CA ASP A 47 -10.70 2.05 3.79
C ASP A 47 -10.48 1.87 5.29
N TYR A 48 -9.97 0.72 5.67
CA TYR A 48 -9.72 0.44 7.07
C TYR A 48 -8.72 1.44 7.66
N TYR A 49 -7.60 1.62 6.96
CA TYR A 49 -6.57 2.55 7.44
C TYR A 49 -7.05 3.98 7.39
N SER A 50 -7.80 4.32 6.36
CA SER A 50 -8.33 5.66 6.23
C SER A 50 -9.28 5.97 7.39
N SER A 51 -10.10 5.00 7.74
CA SER A 51 -11.05 5.17 8.84
C SER A 51 -10.31 5.39 10.16
N GLN A 52 -9.25 4.64 10.37
CA GLN A 52 -8.50 4.78 11.61
C GLN A 52 -7.75 6.10 11.67
N LYS A 53 -7.25 6.53 10.53
CA LYS A 53 -6.54 7.80 10.48
C LYS A 53 -7.48 8.96 10.70
N GLY A 54 -8.71 8.81 10.30
CA GLY A 54 -9.69 9.88 10.43
C GLY A 54 -10.01 10.23 11.85
N LYS A 55 -9.58 9.41 12.75
CA LYS A 55 -9.79 9.70 14.15
C LYS A 55 -8.78 10.73 14.64
#